data_2953e8c37e157492482f6d344ca17921
#
_entry.id   2953e8c37e157492482f6d344ca17921
#
_cell.length_a   1.000
_cell.length_b   1.000
_cell.length_c   1.000
_cell.angle_alpha   90.00
_cell.angle_beta   90.00
_cell.angle_gamma   90.00
#
_symmetry.space_group_name_H-M   'P 1'
#
loop_
_entity.id
_entity.type
_entity.pdbx_description
1 polymer ?
#
loop_
_entity_poly.entity_id
_entity_poly.type
_entity_poly.pdbx_seq_one_letter_code
_entity_poly.pdbx_strand_id
1 'polypeptide(L)'
;MTVGGGAPAPNRVCELAQIEIPIIQAPMTYIAGARLAAAVSNAGALGIIETTSGQGRADLQRVRDLTNGAVGANIALIMNRDPAVVDLLVANHIRFVTTSAGDPALFTDRLHDAGITVFHVVGTLASAKKAVDAGVDGLVVEGVEGGGFKNRFGASTMVLLPLVAAHVEVPIVAAGGICDARSMAAAMVLGAEGVQMGTRLLASADSPVHDNLKQAVVHADETATVLLPLDGKRMMRVIRTPAAEKIDESASFDEGGAALQRVQRLYFDGDMDASVANTGQVAGRIEDIRPAGDIIKQMWTGCREVLAATSDRLGR
;
A
#
# COMPACT_ATOMS: atom_id res chain seq x y z
N MET A 1 -25.47 -19.84 23.61
CA MET A 1 -25.84 -19.72 22.22
C MET A 1 -24.81 -20.47 21.41
N THR A 2 -25.17 -21.61 20.82
CA THR A 2 -24.30 -22.39 19.93
C THR A 2 -24.11 -21.59 18.66
N VAL A 3 -22.88 -21.14 18.40
CA VAL A 3 -22.49 -20.56 17.12
C VAL A 3 -22.55 -21.69 16.10
N GLY A 4 -23.56 -21.66 15.24
CA GLY A 4 -23.73 -22.62 14.15
C GLY A 4 -22.50 -22.57 13.25
N GLY A 5 -21.90 -23.74 12.96
CA GLY A 5 -20.81 -23.91 12.02
C GLY A 5 -21.27 -23.74 10.58
N GLY A 6 -21.63 -22.52 10.20
CA GLY A 6 -21.77 -22.13 8.80
C GLY A 6 -20.38 -22.00 8.17
N ALA A 7 -20.25 -22.28 6.87
CA ALA A 7 -19.05 -21.96 6.13
C ALA A 7 -18.65 -20.50 6.37
N PRO A 8 -17.37 -20.17 6.54
CA PRO A 8 -16.95 -18.79 6.75
C PRO A 8 -17.46 -17.93 5.59
N ALA A 9 -17.98 -16.74 5.92
CA ALA A 9 -18.43 -15.80 4.89
C ALA A 9 -17.25 -15.53 3.92
N PRO A 10 -17.55 -15.47 2.60
CA PRO A 10 -16.51 -15.21 1.61
C PRO A 10 -15.85 -13.85 1.90
N ASN A 11 -14.54 -13.76 1.69
CA ASN A 11 -13.79 -12.52 1.87
C ASN A 11 -14.03 -11.60 0.67
N ARG A 12 -14.73 -10.49 0.88
CA ARG A 12 -15.12 -9.56 -0.19
C ARG A 12 -13.94 -8.96 -0.95
N VAL A 13 -12.80 -8.72 -0.27
CA VAL A 13 -11.57 -8.24 -0.93
C VAL A 13 -11.03 -9.31 -1.89
N CYS A 14 -11.03 -10.59 -1.47
CA CYS A 14 -10.60 -11.68 -2.34
C CYS A 14 -11.50 -11.85 -3.57
N GLU A 15 -12.81 -11.74 -3.38
CA GLU A 15 -13.77 -11.85 -4.49
C GLU A 15 -13.61 -10.70 -5.50
N LEU A 16 -13.58 -9.46 -5.02
CA LEU A 16 -13.47 -8.27 -5.87
C LEU A 16 -12.11 -8.16 -6.58
N ALA A 17 -11.04 -8.58 -5.93
CA ALA A 17 -9.69 -8.55 -6.50
C ALA A 17 -9.32 -9.84 -7.24
N GLN A 18 -10.16 -10.90 -7.18
CA GLN A 18 -9.91 -12.22 -7.76
C GLN A 18 -8.58 -12.84 -7.28
N ILE A 19 -8.36 -12.82 -5.96
CA ILE A 19 -7.16 -13.33 -5.29
C ILE A 19 -7.52 -14.35 -4.21
N GLU A 20 -6.54 -15.18 -3.83
CA GLU A 20 -6.70 -16.19 -2.77
C GLU A 20 -6.32 -15.66 -1.39
N ILE A 21 -5.34 -14.75 -1.34
CA ILE A 21 -4.77 -14.19 -0.13
C ILE A 21 -5.11 -12.69 -0.07
N PRO A 22 -5.81 -12.19 0.96
CA PRO A 22 -6.27 -10.82 1.02
C PRO A 22 -5.13 -9.84 1.37
N ILE A 23 -4.09 -9.86 0.55
CA ILE A 23 -2.92 -9.00 0.64
C ILE A 23 -2.77 -8.25 -0.68
N ILE A 24 -2.61 -6.93 -0.61
CA ILE A 24 -2.39 -6.06 -1.76
C ILE A 24 -1.01 -5.41 -1.63
N GLN A 25 -0.24 -5.41 -2.71
CA GLN A 25 0.98 -4.62 -2.78
C GLN A 25 0.62 -3.13 -2.86
N ALA A 26 1.26 -2.30 -2.04
CA ALA A 26 1.07 -0.86 -2.15
C ALA A 26 1.67 -0.29 -3.45
N PRO A 27 1.02 0.73 -4.04
CA PRO A 27 1.59 1.46 -5.16
C PRO A 27 2.76 2.32 -4.68
N MET A 28 3.93 2.05 -5.20
CA MET A 28 5.16 2.76 -4.87
C MET A 28 5.80 3.24 -6.16
N THR A 29 5.80 4.55 -6.40
CA THR A 29 6.36 5.17 -7.62
C THR A 29 7.79 4.67 -7.87
N TYR A 30 8.08 4.24 -9.08
CA TYR A 30 9.31 3.58 -9.56
C TYR A 30 9.56 2.17 -9.01
N ILE A 31 8.89 1.73 -7.96
CA ILE A 31 9.15 0.44 -7.28
C ILE A 31 8.10 -0.61 -7.64
N ALA A 32 6.82 -0.21 -7.67
CA ALA A 32 5.68 -1.08 -7.97
C ALA A 32 5.57 -1.34 -9.48
N GLY A 33 6.56 -2.04 -10.03
CA GLY A 33 6.67 -2.44 -11.42
C GLY A 33 6.40 -3.92 -11.65
N ALA A 34 6.60 -4.39 -12.88
CA ALA A 34 6.20 -5.73 -13.34
C ALA A 34 6.80 -6.86 -12.49
N ARG A 35 8.08 -6.80 -12.14
CA ARG A 35 8.77 -7.85 -11.39
C ARG A 35 8.15 -8.06 -10.00
N LEU A 36 8.00 -6.99 -9.23
CA LEU A 36 7.45 -7.08 -7.89
C LEU A 36 5.97 -7.47 -7.93
N ALA A 37 5.18 -6.86 -8.82
CA ALA A 37 3.77 -7.18 -8.97
C ALA A 37 3.54 -8.64 -9.37
N ALA A 38 4.34 -9.19 -10.29
CA ALA A 38 4.27 -10.59 -10.67
C ALA A 38 4.64 -11.53 -9.51
N ALA A 39 5.66 -11.23 -8.73
CA ALA A 39 6.04 -12.04 -7.57
C ALA A 39 4.91 -12.11 -6.52
N VAL A 40 4.23 -10.98 -6.30
CA VAL A 40 3.06 -10.89 -5.41
C VAL A 40 1.87 -11.69 -5.98
N SER A 41 1.55 -11.51 -7.26
CA SER A 41 0.44 -12.19 -7.93
C SER A 41 0.64 -13.71 -7.99
N ASN A 42 1.85 -14.17 -8.26
CA ASN A 42 2.20 -15.61 -8.27
C ASN A 42 2.11 -16.25 -6.87
N ALA A 43 2.05 -15.46 -5.81
CA ALA A 43 1.80 -15.93 -4.45
C ALA A 43 0.30 -16.03 -4.09
N GLY A 44 -0.61 -15.67 -5.01
CA GLY A 44 -2.05 -15.65 -4.78
C GLY A 44 -2.61 -14.36 -4.17
N ALA A 45 -1.80 -13.29 -4.15
CA ALA A 45 -2.16 -11.95 -3.67
C ALA A 45 -2.30 -10.96 -4.85
N LEU A 46 -2.59 -9.68 -4.60
CA LEU A 46 -2.74 -8.69 -5.66
C LEU A 46 -1.47 -7.86 -5.84
N GLY A 47 -0.76 -8.07 -6.94
CA GLY A 47 0.30 -7.18 -7.41
C GLY A 47 -0.28 -5.89 -7.99
N ILE A 48 0.30 -4.75 -7.68
CA ILE A 48 -0.13 -3.44 -8.19
C ILE A 48 0.98 -2.81 -9.03
N ILE A 49 0.63 -2.35 -10.23
CA ILE A 49 1.51 -1.52 -11.08
C ILE A 49 1.20 -0.04 -10.81
N GLU A 50 2.22 0.74 -10.52
CA GLU A 50 2.08 2.19 -10.43
C GLU A 50 1.99 2.80 -11.85
N THR A 51 1.15 3.82 -12.06
CA THR A 51 0.97 4.45 -13.38
C THR A 51 1.50 5.89 -13.45
N THR A 52 2.18 6.34 -12.41
CA THR A 52 2.70 7.72 -12.32
C THR A 52 3.93 7.90 -13.20
N SER A 53 4.84 6.93 -13.23
CA SER A 53 6.05 6.96 -14.05
C SER A 53 5.82 6.37 -15.44
N GLY A 54 6.68 6.78 -16.40
CA GLY A 54 6.69 6.16 -17.73
C GLY A 54 7.07 4.66 -17.68
N GLN A 55 7.94 4.27 -16.74
CA GLN A 55 8.34 2.88 -16.53
C GLN A 55 7.16 2.03 -16.03
N GLY A 56 6.40 2.52 -15.05
CA GLY A 56 5.23 1.80 -14.53
C GLY A 56 4.19 1.57 -15.64
N ARG A 57 3.97 2.55 -16.51
CA ARG A 57 3.08 2.38 -17.69
C ARG A 57 3.57 1.32 -18.66
N ALA A 58 4.86 1.23 -18.92
CA ALA A 58 5.44 0.17 -19.76
C ALA A 58 5.33 -1.21 -19.09
N ASP A 59 5.39 -1.26 -17.78
CA ASP A 59 5.31 -2.49 -17.00
C ASP A 59 3.91 -3.13 -16.99
N LEU A 60 2.85 -2.39 -17.35
CA LEU A 60 1.50 -2.95 -17.54
C LEU A 60 1.47 -4.04 -18.63
N GLN A 61 2.26 -3.90 -19.68
CA GLN A 61 2.39 -4.95 -20.71
C GLN A 61 3.31 -6.07 -20.24
N ARG A 62 4.47 -5.72 -19.69
CA ARG A 62 5.52 -6.67 -19.26
C ARG A 62 5.06 -7.64 -18.20
N VAL A 63 4.18 -7.22 -17.29
CA VAL A 63 3.73 -8.07 -16.19
C VAL A 63 3.00 -9.32 -16.69
N ARG A 64 2.37 -9.27 -17.86
CA ARG A 64 1.65 -10.41 -18.46
C ARG A 64 2.58 -11.53 -18.91
N ASP A 65 3.84 -11.25 -19.20
CA ASP A 65 4.86 -12.25 -19.51
C ASP A 65 5.40 -12.95 -18.25
N LEU A 66 5.14 -12.39 -17.06
CA LEU A 66 5.69 -12.84 -15.79
C LEU A 66 4.67 -13.55 -14.88
N THR A 67 3.38 -13.30 -15.09
CA THR A 67 2.30 -13.91 -14.29
C THR A 67 0.98 -14.01 -15.04
N ASN A 68 0.24 -15.07 -14.71
CA ASN A 68 -1.18 -15.22 -15.08
C ASN A 68 -2.11 -14.86 -13.89
N GLY A 69 -1.56 -14.50 -12.74
CA GLY A 69 -2.31 -14.12 -11.56
C GLY A 69 -2.96 -12.73 -11.68
N ALA A 70 -3.75 -12.38 -10.69
CA ALA A 70 -4.41 -11.08 -10.62
C ALA A 70 -3.40 -9.94 -10.48
N VAL A 71 -3.51 -8.94 -11.36
CA VAL A 71 -2.71 -7.72 -11.33
C VAL A 71 -3.64 -6.53 -11.40
N GLY A 72 -3.48 -5.60 -10.47
CA GLY A 72 -4.14 -4.31 -10.46
C GLY A 72 -3.20 -3.18 -10.84
N ALA A 73 -3.74 -1.96 -10.87
CA ALA A 73 -2.97 -0.74 -11.08
C ALA A 73 -3.35 0.34 -10.07
N ASN A 74 -2.50 1.34 -9.92
CA ASN A 74 -2.83 2.54 -9.13
C ASN A 74 -2.83 3.80 -9.99
N ILE A 75 -3.81 4.66 -9.78
CA ILE A 75 -3.87 6.01 -10.32
C ILE A 75 -3.72 7.01 -9.18
N ALA A 76 -2.56 7.69 -9.10
CA ALA A 76 -2.37 8.82 -8.20
C ALA A 76 -3.02 10.07 -8.82
N LEU A 77 -4.25 10.39 -8.41
CA LEU A 77 -5.13 11.38 -9.05
C LEU A 77 -4.58 12.80 -9.08
N ILE A 78 -3.72 13.16 -8.12
CA ILE A 78 -3.05 14.46 -8.11
C ILE A 78 -1.99 14.58 -9.22
N MET A 79 -1.40 13.45 -9.62
CA MET A 79 -0.29 13.38 -10.59
C MET A 79 -0.78 12.94 -11.97
N ASN A 80 -1.91 12.29 -12.07
CA ASN A 80 -2.45 11.77 -13.31
C ASN A 80 -3.95 12.06 -13.42
N ARG A 81 -4.29 13.11 -14.15
CA ARG A 81 -5.66 13.56 -14.40
C ARG A 81 -6.11 13.32 -15.85
N ASP A 82 -5.24 12.78 -16.69
CA ASP A 82 -5.54 12.48 -18.09
C ASP A 82 -6.43 11.22 -18.14
N PRO A 83 -7.65 11.32 -18.70
CA PRO A 83 -8.53 10.19 -18.89
C PRO A 83 -7.94 9.04 -19.72
N ALA A 84 -6.93 9.30 -20.53
CA ALA A 84 -6.22 8.27 -21.32
C ALA A 84 -5.58 7.18 -20.44
N VAL A 85 -5.38 7.44 -19.14
CA VAL A 85 -4.92 6.39 -18.20
C VAL A 85 -5.93 5.25 -18.09
N VAL A 86 -7.23 5.54 -18.14
CA VAL A 86 -8.27 4.49 -18.08
C VAL A 86 -8.21 3.64 -19.35
N ASP A 87 -8.07 4.25 -20.53
CA ASP A 87 -7.94 3.53 -21.79
C ASP A 87 -6.69 2.63 -21.81
N LEU A 88 -5.59 3.10 -21.23
CA LEU A 88 -4.37 2.32 -21.05
C LEU A 88 -4.61 1.08 -20.17
N LEU A 89 -5.34 1.24 -19.07
CA LEU A 89 -5.67 0.13 -18.16
C LEU A 89 -6.58 -0.90 -18.84
N VAL A 90 -7.59 -0.45 -19.57
CA VAL A 90 -8.48 -1.32 -20.35
C VAL A 90 -7.70 -2.11 -21.40
N ALA A 91 -6.84 -1.42 -22.16
CA ALA A 91 -5.99 -2.06 -23.18
C ALA A 91 -5.05 -3.12 -22.61
N ASN A 92 -4.68 -3.02 -21.33
CA ASN A 92 -3.83 -3.98 -20.63
C ASN A 92 -4.63 -4.95 -19.75
N HIS A 93 -5.96 -5.04 -19.93
CA HIS A 93 -6.84 -5.98 -19.22
C HIS A 93 -6.78 -5.88 -17.70
N ILE A 94 -6.53 -4.70 -17.15
CA ILE A 94 -6.59 -4.45 -15.71
C ILE A 94 -8.05 -4.48 -15.26
N ARG A 95 -8.33 -5.20 -14.16
CA ARG A 95 -9.67 -5.37 -13.61
C ARG A 95 -9.84 -4.81 -12.20
N PHE A 96 -8.75 -4.41 -11.57
CA PHE A 96 -8.74 -3.82 -10.23
C PHE A 96 -7.85 -2.58 -10.21
N VAL A 97 -8.36 -1.48 -9.69
CA VAL A 97 -7.64 -0.22 -9.59
C VAL A 97 -7.72 0.33 -8.17
N THR A 98 -6.59 0.75 -7.63
CA THR A 98 -6.59 1.68 -6.50
C THR A 98 -6.46 3.10 -7.01
N THR A 99 -7.30 4.02 -6.54
CA THR A 99 -7.11 5.46 -6.74
C THR A 99 -6.60 6.10 -5.45
N SER A 100 -5.74 7.11 -5.56
CA SER A 100 -5.13 7.76 -4.39
C SER A 100 -4.87 9.24 -4.62
N ALA A 101 -4.70 9.98 -3.51
CA ALA A 101 -4.24 11.37 -3.51
C ALA A 101 -5.06 12.32 -4.42
N GLY A 102 -6.39 12.29 -4.31
CA GLY A 102 -7.24 13.19 -5.10
C GLY A 102 -8.73 13.00 -4.86
N ASP A 103 -9.54 13.44 -5.82
CA ASP A 103 -10.98 13.29 -5.78
C ASP A 103 -11.40 11.90 -6.28
N PRO A 104 -12.01 11.02 -5.46
CA PRO A 104 -12.42 9.68 -5.87
C PRO A 104 -13.39 9.71 -7.06
N ALA A 105 -14.25 10.71 -7.19
CA ALA A 105 -15.21 10.81 -8.29
C ALA A 105 -14.59 11.01 -9.67
N LEU A 106 -13.29 11.39 -9.74
CA LEU A 106 -12.67 11.78 -11.02
C LEU A 106 -12.74 10.68 -12.09
N PHE A 107 -12.56 9.42 -11.70
CA PHE A 107 -12.53 8.30 -12.64
C PHE A 107 -13.41 7.11 -12.25
N THR A 108 -14.09 7.14 -11.09
CA THR A 108 -14.84 5.97 -10.60
C THR A 108 -15.87 5.50 -11.62
N ASP A 109 -16.76 6.37 -12.12
CA ASP A 109 -17.77 5.99 -13.10
C ASP A 109 -17.16 5.42 -14.38
N ARG A 110 -16.12 6.07 -14.92
CA ARG A 110 -15.44 5.62 -16.14
C ARG A 110 -14.74 4.26 -15.97
N LEU A 111 -14.17 4.00 -14.78
CA LEU A 111 -13.60 2.71 -14.45
C LEU A 111 -14.66 1.63 -14.33
N HIS A 112 -15.81 1.95 -13.72
CA HIS A 112 -16.97 1.04 -13.64
C HIS A 112 -17.55 0.74 -15.02
N ASP A 113 -17.71 1.73 -15.89
CA ASP A 113 -18.16 1.55 -17.27
C ASP A 113 -17.24 0.58 -18.06
N ALA A 114 -15.96 0.51 -17.68
CA ALA A 114 -15.00 -0.42 -18.22
C ALA A 114 -14.96 -1.79 -17.49
N GLY A 115 -15.82 -2.01 -16.50
CA GLY A 115 -15.87 -3.24 -15.68
C GLY A 115 -14.66 -3.41 -14.76
N ILE A 116 -14.10 -2.30 -14.26
CA ILE A 116 -12.93 -2.27 -13.37
C ILE A 116 -13.39 -1.98 -11.95
N THR A 117 -13.03 -2.82 -11.01
CA THR A 117 -13.21 -2.61 -9.56
C THR A 117 -12.33 -1.48 -9.06
N VAL A 118 -12.89 -0.58 -8.23
CA VAL A 118 -12.21 0.63 -7.75
C VAL A 118 -12.16 0.67 -6.24
N PHE A 119 -10.96 0.67 -5.67
CA PHE A 119 -10.74 1.00 -4.27
C PHE A 119 -10.06 2.37 -4.15
N HIS A 120 -10.45 3.16 -3.13
CA HIS A 120 -9.83 4.47 -2.90
C HIS A 120 -9.03 4.53 -1.61
N VAL A 121 -7.82 5.11 -1.66
CA VAL A 121 -6.96 5.27 -0.49
C VAL A 121 -7.39 6.49 0.33
N VAL A 122 -7.69 6.27 1.59
CA VAL A 122 -8.22 7.29 2.51
C VAL A 122 -7.41 7.35 3.80
N GLY A 123 -7.19 8.57 4.32
CA GLY A 123 -6.47 8.81 5.58
C GLY A 123 -7.33 9.47 6.67
N THR A 124 -8.65 9.64 6.44
CA THR A 124 -9.59 10.23 7.41
C THR A 124 -10.99 9.65 7.21
N LEU A 125 -11.84 9.70 8.25
CA LEU A 125 -13.26 9.31 8.12
C LEU A 125 -14.00 10.18 7.10
N ALA A 126 -13.69 11.47 7.04
CA ALA A 126 -14.33 12.36 6.07
C ALA A 126 -14.01 11.97 4.62
N SER A 127 -12.73 11.61 4.35
CA SER A 127 -12.35 11.11 3.02
C SER A 127 -12.93 9.72 2.72
N ALA A 128 -13.12 8.87 3.73
CA ALA A 128 -13.76 7.57 3.58
C ALA A 128 -15.24 7.74 3.14
N LYS A 129 -15.99 8.57 3.83
CA LYS A 129 -17.40 8.88 3.46
C LYS A 129 -17.48 9.46 2.06
N LYS A 130 -16.63 10.45 1.73
CA LYS A 130 -16.57 11.03 0.39
C LYS A 130 -16.28 9.98 -0.70
N ALA A 131 -15.42 9.01 -0.43
CA ALA A 131 -15.11 7.96 -1.39
C ALA A 131 -16.29 7.01 -1.59
N VAL A 132 -16.99 6.63 -0.51
CA VAL A 132 -18.22 5.82 -0.58
C VAL A 132 -19.32 6.57 -1.34
N ASP A 133 -19.52 7.86 -1.07
CA ASP A 133 -20.48 8.70 -1.79
C ASP A 133 -20.15 8.82 -3.29
N ALA A 134 -18.86 8.69 -3.66
CA ALA A 134 -18.42 8.64 -5.06
C ALA A 134 -18.56 7.26 -5.71
N GLY A 135 -19.12 6.27 -5.00
CA GLY A 135 -19.47 4.96 -5.53
C GLY A 135 -18.32 3.96 -5.63
N VAL A 136 -17.19 4.14 -4.92
CA VAL A 136 -16.08 3.16 -4.95
C VAL A 136 -16.50 1.81 -4.36
N ASP A 137 -15.94 0.71 -4.87
CA ASP A 137 -16.27 -0.65 -4.43
C ASP A 137 -15.63 -1.01 -3.07
N GLY A 138 -14.62 -0.28 -2.65
CA GLY A 138 -13.96 -0.48 -1.37
C GLY A 138 -12.95 0.61 -1.03
N LEU A 139 -12.39 0.50 0.17
CA LEU A 139 -11.45 1.48 0.71
C LEU A 139 -10.11 0.84 1.07
N VAL A 140 -9.04 1.60 0.83
CA VAL A 140 -7.74 1.36 1.48
C VAL A 140 -7.59 2.40 2.58
N VAL A 141 -7.77 1.98 3.83
CA VAL A 141 -7.68 2.87 5.01
C VAL A 141 -6.24 2.90 5.49
N GLU A 142 -5.59 4.04 5.27
CA GLU A 142 -4.16 4.19 5.54
C GLU A 142 -3.87 5.08 6.73
N GLY A 143 -3.32 4.48 7.79
CA GLY A 143 -2.83 5.21 8.97
C GLY A 143 -1.56 6.01 8.71
N VAL A 144 -1.23 6.90 9.65
CA VAL A 144 -0.08 7.79 9.58
C VAL A 144 1.27 7.05 9.61
N GLU A 145 1.30 5.79 10.02
CA GLU A 145 2.48 4.91 10.03
C GLU A 145 2.96 4.54 8.62
N GLY A 146 2.10 4.64 7.60
CA GLY A 146 2.46 4.35 6.22
C GLY A 146 3.54 5.30 5.68
N GLY A 147 4.33 4.85 4.69
CA GLY A 147 5.30 5.68 3.98
C GLY A 147 4.64 6.62 2.97
N GLY A 148 5.36 7.64 2.52
CA GLY A 148 4.91 8.58 1.50
C GLY A 148 3.92 9.63 2.02
N PHE A 149 3.03 10.08 1.15
CA PHE A 149 2.11 11.19 1.44
C PHE A 149 1.17 10.88 2.61
N LYS A 150 1.09 11.82 3.56
CA LYS A 150 0.23 11.75 4.73
C LYS A 150 -0.54 13.04 4.95
N ASN A 151 -1.73 12.94 5.54
CA ASN A 151 -2.41 14.09 6.08
C ASN A 151 -1.61 14.65 7.27
N ARG A 152 -1.49 15.97 7.36
CA ARG A 152 -0.82 16.62 8.49
C ARG A 152 -1.42 16.23 9.86
N PHE A 153 -2.72 16.01 9.90
CA PHE A 153 -3.47 15.61 11.09
C PHE A 153 -3.92 14.14 11.01
N GLY A 154 -3.08 13.27 10.41
CA GLY A 154 -3.39 11.87 10.26
C GLY A 154 -3.48 11.12 11.59
N ALA A 155 -4.38 10.14 11.65
CA ALA A 155 -4.51 9.22 12.78
C ALA A 155 -3.73 7.92 12.52
N SER A 156 -3.34 7.22 13.60
CA SER A 156 -2.76 5.88 13.50
C SER A 156 -3.76 4.87 12.96
N THR A 157 -3.26 3.78 12.37
CA THR A 157 -4.09 2.67 11.90
C THR A 157 -4.97 2.11 13.02
N MET A 158 -4.44 2.02 14.25
CA MET A 158 -5.18 1.57 15.43
C MET A 158 -6.41 2.42 15.76
N VAL A 159 -6.40 3.71 15.43
CA VAL A 159 -7.52 4.63 15.66
C VAL A 159 -8.40 4.78 14.42
N LEU A 160 -7.79 4.96 13.25
CA LEU A 160 -8.51 5.26 12.02
C LEU A 160 -9.32 4.06 11.50
N LEU A 161 -8.72 2.87 11.51
CA LEU A 161 -9.33 1.68 10.94
C LEU A 161 -10.67 1.32 11.61
N PRO A 162 -10.76 1.12 12.92
CA PRO A 162 -12.03 0.79 13.56
C PRO A 162 -13.04 1.96 13.48
N LEU A 163 -12.57 3.20 13.46
CA LEU A 163 -13.44 4.35 13.28
C LEU A 163 -14.10 4.32 11.89
N VAL A 164 -13.36 4.02 10.83
CA VAL A 164 -13.91 3.91 9.47
C VAL A 164 -14.83 2.70 9.36
N ALA A 165 -14.38 1.53 9.86
CA ALA A 165 -15.15 0.28 9.82
C ALA A 165 -16.52 0.40 10.49
N ALA A 166 -16.66 1.24 11.52
CA ALA A 166 -17.94 1.49 12.18
C ALA A 166 -18.91 2.41 11.37
N HIS A 167 -18.46 2.97 10.22
CA HIS A 167 -19.24 3.99 9.50
C HIS A 167 -19.42 3.71 8.00
N VAL A 168 -18.86 2.62 7.48
CA VAL A 168 -18.99 2.27 6.06
C VAL A 168 -19.31 0.79 5.91
N GLU A 169 -20.02 0.45 4.82
CA GLU A 169 -20.44 -0.93 4.52
C GLU A 169 -19.55 -1.60 3.46
N VAL A 170 -18.76 -0.81 2.71
CA VAL A 170 -17.85 -1.34 1.68
C VAL A 170 -16.67 -2.06 2.32
N PRO A 171 -16.06 -3.07 1.66
CA PRO A 171 -14.90 -3.77 2.18
C PRO A 171 -13.70 -2.85 2.39
N ILE A 172 -12.94 -3.12 3.45
CA ILE A 172 -11.79 -2.32 3.86
C ILE A 172 -10.50 -3.13 3.76
N VAL A 173 -9.51 -2.54 3.11
CA VAL A 173 -8.11 -2.95 3.15
C VAL A 173 -7.35 -2.02 4.08
N ALA A 174 -6.71 -2.55 5.12
CA ALA A 174 -5.90 -1.74 6.04
C ALA A 174 -4.49 -1.51 5.48
N ALA A 175 -3.99 -0.28 5.59
CA ALA A 175 -2.64 0.09 5.21
C ALA A 175 -1.96 0.95 6.29
N GLY A 176 -0.62 0.90 6.33
CA GLY A 176 0.17 1.55 7.39
C GLY A 176 0.26 0.69 8.65
N GLY A 177 1.47 0.50 9.16
CA GLY A 177 1.70 -0.29 10.36
C GLY A 177 1.73 -1.81 10.15
N ILE A 178 1.67 -2.33 8.92
CA ILE A 178 1.50 -3.76 8.62
C ILE A 178 2.73 -4.33 7.91
N CYS A 179 3.37 -5.35 8.52
CA CYS A 179 4.56 -6.01 7.97
C CYS A 179 4.65 -7.50 8.28
N ASP A 180 3.79 -8.05 9.14
CA ASP A 180 3.85 -9.43 9.62
C ASP A 180 2.45 -10.00 9.94
N ALA A 181 2.42 -11.27 10.31
CA ALA A 181 1.21 -12.00 10.68
C ALA A 181 0.43 -11.36 11.84
N ARG A 182 1.12 -10.79 12.83
CA ARG A 182 0.48 -10.17 14.00
C ARG A 182 -0.19 -8.86 13.65
N SER A 183 0.48 -8.01 12.87
CA SER A 183 -0.11 -6.75 12.41
C SER A 183 -1.27 -6.98 11.43
N MET A 184 -1.19 -8.02 10.59
CA MET A 184 -2.32 -8.44 9.75
C MET A 184 -3.50 -8.92 10.60
N ALA A 185 -3.28 -9.81 11.57
CA ALA A 185 -4.32 -10.30 12.46
C ALA A 185 -4.99 -9.15 13.24
N ALA A 186 -4.22 -8.20 13.74
CA ALA A 186 -4.74 -7.02 14.42
C ALA A 186 -5.62 -6.18 13.47
N ALA A 187 -5.21 -5.98 12.22
CA ALA A 187 -6.01 -5.24 11.23
C ALA A 187 -7.36 -5.95 10.95
N MET A 188 -7.37 -7.29 10.84
CA MET A 188 -8.61 -8.07 10.68
C MET A 188 -9.55 -7.88 11.88
N VAL A 189 -9.03 -7.93 13.10
CA VAL A 189 -9.82 -7.70 14.33
C VAL A 189 -10.39 -6.29 14.39
N LEU A 190 -9.68 -5.31 13.84
CA LEU A 190 -10.13 -3.91 13.77
C LEU A 190 -11.13 -3.62 12.64
N GLY A 191 -11.49 -4.63 11.84
CA GLY A 191 -12.54 -4.53 10.83
C GLY A 191 -12.05 -4.46 9.38
N ALA A 192 -10.78 -4.76 9.11
CA ALA A 192 -10.29 -4.95 7.74
C ALA A 192 -10.64 -6.34 7.20
N GLU A 193 -10.82 -6.45 5.89
CA GLU A 193 -10.97 -7.71 5.17
C GLU A 193 -9.73 -8.07 4.33
N GLY A 194 -8.78 -7.16 4.26
CA GLY A 194 -7.47 -7.35 3.63
C GLY A 194 -6.47 -6.35 4.14
N VAL A 195 -5.23 -6.48 3.72
CA VAL A 195 -4.15 -5.56 4.08
C VAL A 195 -3.36 -5.11 2.85
N GLN A 196 -2.84 -3.89 2.90
CA GLN A 196 -1.92 -3.38 1.88
C GLN A 196 -0.55 -3.13 2.49
N MET A 197 0.50 -3.62 1.83
CA MET A 197 1.89 -3.49 2.30
C MET A 197 2.76 -2.74 1.31
N GLY A 198 3.46 -1.70 1.79
CA GLY A 198 4.52 -1.01 1.06
C GLY A 198 5.91 -1.42 1.54
N THR A 199 6.33 -0.91 2.68
CA THR A 199 7.69 -1.02 3.22
C THR A 199 8.18 -2.46 3.35
N ARG A 200 7.33 -3.40 3.78
CA ARG A 200 7.69 -4.83 3.83
C ARG A 200 8.06 -5.37 2.44
N LEU A 201 7.31 -5.01 1.41
CA LEU A 201 7.56 -5.45 0.04
C LEU A 201 8.67 -4.62 -0.65
N LEU A 202 8.87 -3.36 -0.27
CA LEU A 202 10.04 -2.58 -0.66
C LEU A 202 11.34 -3.29 -0.22
N ALA A 203 11.37 -3.85 0.98
CA ALA A 203 12.50 -4.61 1.52
C ALA A 203 12.49 -6.10 1.11
N SER A 204 11.77 -6.48 0.05
CA SER A 204 11.81 -7.85 -0.49
C SER A 204 12.92 -8.05 -1.53
N ALA A 205 13.27 -9.31 -1.78
CA ALA A 205 14.23 -9.68 -2.81
C ALA A 205 13.75 -9.34 -4.24
N ASP A 206 12.42 -9.26 -4.44
CA ASP A 206 11.81 -8.96 -5.74
C ASP A 206 11.68 -7.47 -6.02
N SER A 207 11.85 -6.62 -5.00
CA SER A 207 11.85 -5.18 -5.14
C SER A 207 13.06 -4.72 -5.97
N PRO A 208 12.87 -3.75 -6.91
CA PRO A 208 13.96 -3.27 -7.75
C PRO A 208 14.92 -2.32 -7.05
N VAL A 209 14.64 -1.88 -5.82
CA VAL A 209 15.49 -0.91 -5.13
C VAL A 209 16.85 -1.50 -4.78
N HIS A 210 17.86 -0.64 -4.76
CA HIS A 210 19.23 -1.00 -4.39
C HIS A 210 19.31 -1.58 -2.97
N ASP A 211 20.24 -2.49 -2.76
CA ASP A 211 20.42 -3.17 -1.48
C ASP A 211 20.73 -2.21 -0.32
N ASN A 212 21.39 -1.09 -0.57
CA ASN A 212 21.63 -0.06 0.47
C ASN A 212 20.32 0.39 1.13
N LEU A 213 19.26 0.62 0.35
CA LEU A 213 17.96 1.02 0.90
C LEU A 213 17.28 -0.15 1.63
N LYS A 214 17.35 -1.37 1.09
CA LYS A 214 16.82 -2.57 1.76
C LYS A 214 17.52 -2.79 3.10
N GLN A 215 18.84 -2.66 3.15
CA GLN A 215 19.61 -2.77 4.38
C GLN A 215 19.31 -1.64 5.37
N ALA A 216 19.10 -0.42 4.89
CA ALA A 216 18.66 0.68 5.76
C ALA A 216 17.31 0.37 6.43
N VAL A 217 16.38 -0.30 5.72
CA VAL A 217 15.11 -0.75 6.31
C VAL A 217 15.33 -1.87 7.35
N VAL A 218 16.18 -2.86 7.04
CA VAL A 218 16.45 -4.01 7.94
C VAL A 218 17.20 -3.60 9.22
N HIS A 219 18.01 -2.55 9.16
CA HIS A 219 18.73 -2.02 10.32
C HIS A 219 17.99 -0.87 11.03
N ALA A 220 16.79 -0.53 10.57
CA ALA A 220 15.98 0.52 11.18
C ALA A 220 15.46 0.12 12.56
N ASP A 221 15.33 1.08 13.44
CA ASP A 221 14.56 0.96 14.68
C ASP A 221 13.19 1.67 14.56
N GLU A 222 12.42 1.71 15.63
CA GLU A 222 11.08 2.31 15.66
C GLU A 222 11.11 3.85 15.46
N THR A 223 12.27 4.47 15.56
CA THR A 223 12.49 5.92 15.39
C THR A 223 13.09 6.28 14.04
N ALA A 224 13.43 5.30 13.20
CA ALA A 224 14.16 5.47 11.95
C ALA A 224 13.41 6.22 10.85
N THR A 225 12.17 6.65 11.07
CA THR A 225 11.41 7.42 10.07
C THR A 225 11.03 8.80 10.60
N VAL A 226 10.91 9.77 9.69
CA VAL A 226 10.51 11.14 9.98
C VAL A 226 9.34 11.57 9.09
N LEU A 227 8.49 12.48 9.59
CA LEU A 227 7.45 13.15 8.82
C LEU A 227 7.97 14.52 8.38
N LEU A 228 8.28 14.66 7.10
CA LEU A 228 8.72 15.92 6.51
C LEU A 228 7.52 16.75 6.03
N PRO A 229 7.51 18.08 6.22
CA PRO A 229 6.50 18.93 5.61
C PRO A 229 6.65 18.94 4.09
N LEU A 230 5.54 18.71 3.36
CA LEU A 230 5.52 18.77 1.90
C LEU A 230 4.93 20.10 1.42
N ASP A 231 3.81 20.46 1.99
CA ASP A 231 3.15 21.75 1.85
C ASP A 231 2.32 21.99 3.12
N GLY A 232 1.71 23.14 3.29
CA GLY A 232 0.97 23.47 4.52
C GLY A 232 -0.13 22.48 4.95
N LYS A 233 -0.48 21.51 4.10
CA LYS A 233 -1.55 20.53 4.30
C LYS A 233 -1.06 19.09 4.33
N ARG A 234 0.03 18.77 3.65
CA ARG A 234 0.55 17.41 3.48
C ARG A 234 1.92 17.24 4.12
N MET A 235 2.14 16.05 4.59
CA MET A 235 3.42 15.57 5.10
C MET A 235 3.90 14.41 4.24
N MET A 236 5.15 14.03 4.36
CA MET A 236 5.72 12.86 3.73
C MET A 236 6.52 12.04 4.74
N ARG A 237 6.13 10.79 4.97
CA ARG A 237 6.89 9.88 5.83
C ARG A 237 7.98 9.19 5.03
N VAL A 238 9.20 9.35 5.49
CA VAL A 238 10.41 8.81 4.85
C VAL A 238 11.33 8.17 5.89
N ILE A 239 12.23 7.29 5.47
CA ILE A 239 13.32 6.85 6.33
C ILE A 239 14.33 7.99 6.48
N ARG A 240 14.98 8.07 7.64
CA ARG A 240 16.04 9.05 7.91
C ARG A 240 17.24 8.73 7.04
N THR A 241 17.42 9.53 6.00
CA THR A 241 18.64 9.60 5.20
C THR A 241 19.33 10.92 5.50
N PRO A 242 20.61 11.11 5.18
CA PRO A 242 21.26 12.41 5.34
C PRO A 242 20.51 13.55 4.63
N ALA A 243 19.87 13.27 3.49
CA ALA A 243 18.99 14.23 2.81
C ALA A 243 17.72 14.53 3.61
N ALA A 244 17.09 13.53 4.22
CA ALA A 244 15.90 13.70 5.05
C ALA A 244 16.19 14.51 6.32
N GLU A 245 17.33 14.25 6.97
CA GLU A 245 17.76 14.98 8.18
C GLU A 245 17.96 16.46 7.89
N LYS A 246 18.62 16.80 6.80
CA LYS A 246 18.81 18.22 6.39
C LYS A 246 17.47 18.94 6.17
N ILE A 247 16.48 18.27 5.59
CA ILE A 247 15.13 18.84 5.36
C ILE A 247 14.40 19.00 6.70
N ASP A 248 14.48 18.01 7.59
CA ASP A 248 13.84 18.05 8.91
C ASP A 248 14.39 19.19 9.76
N GLU A 249 15.71 19.38 9.78
CA GLU A 249 16.39 20.45 10.50
C GLU A 249 16.08 21.85 9.94
N SER A 250 16.05 21.99 8.61
CA SER A 250 15.81 23.27 7.95
C SER A 250 14.34 23.69 7.94
N ALA A 251 13.41 22.73 8.10
CA ALA A 251 11.98 22.86 7.83
C ALA A 251 11.68 23.47 6.43
N SER A 252 12.64 23.36 5.50
CA SER A 252 12.61 23.96 4.16
C SER A 252 12.27 22.92 3.10
N PHE A 253 11.13 23.12 2.45
CA PHE A 253 10.69 22.25 1.37
C PHE A 253 11.40 22.53 0.04
N ASP A 254 11.94 23.73 -0.20
CA ASP A 254 12.63 24.05 -1.46
C ASP A 254 13.89 23.20 -1.64
N GLU A 255 14.62 22.92 -0.59
CA GLU A 255 15.71 21.95 -0.59
C GLU A 255 15.18 20.52 -0.78
N GLY A 256 14.02 20.20 -0.22
CA GLY A 256 13.33 18.95 -0.42
C GLY A 256 12.91 18.69 -1.85
N GLY A 257 12.46 19.70 -2.59
CA GLY A 257 12.10 19.59 -4.01
C GLY A 257 13.26 19.10 -4.87
N ALA A 258 14.45 19.64 -4.65
CA ALA A 258 15.68 19.19 -5.34
C ALA A 258 16.08 17.75 -4.95
N ALA A 259 15.85 17.34 -3.71
CA ALA A 259 16.08 15.97 -3.27
C ALA A 259 15.11 14.99 -3.95
N LEU A 260 13.81 15.32 -4.02
CA LEU A 260 12.81 14.47 -4.67
C LEU A 260 13.10 14.20 -6.16
N GLN A 261 13.69 15.14 -6.88
CA GLN A 261 14.10 14.95 -8.27
C GLN A 261 15.18 13.89 -8.46
N ARG A 262 15.94 13.57 -7.40
CA ARG A 262 17.05 12.60 -7.42
C ARG A 262 16.69 11.25 -6.81
N VAL A 263 15.40 11.01 -6.54
CA VAL A 263 14.93 9.77 -5.89
C VAL A 263 15.36 8.49 -6.63
N GLN A 264 15.50 8.53 -7.95
CA GLN A 264 15.95 7.38 -8.73
C GLN A 264 17.41 7.00 -8.43
N ARG A 265 18.30 7.98 -8.16
CA ARG A 265 19.66 7.70 -7.72
C ARG A 265 19.68 6.96 -6.39
N LEU A 266 18.83 7.36 -5.46
CA LEU A 266 18.69 6.65 -4.19
C LEU A 266 18.14 5.24 -4.43
N TYR A 267 17.05 5.11 -5.19
CA TYR A 267 16.38 3.82 -5.36
C TYR A 267 17.21 2.82 -6.18
N PHE A 268 17.92 3.23 -7.20
CA PHE A 268 18.55 2.33 -8.15
C PHE A 268 20.09 2.33 -8.10
N ASP A 269 20.71 3.44 -7.76
CA ASP A 269 22.16 3.52 -7.64
C ASP A 269 22.65 3.37 -6.18
N GLY A 270 21.70 3.37 -5.20
CA GLY A 270 21.99 3.21 -3.78
C GLY A 270 22.64 4.44 -3.13
N ASP A 271 22.52 5.61 -3.76
CA ASP A 271 23.03 6.88 -3.25
C ASP A 271 22.09 7.43 -2.16
N MET A 272 22.34 7.01 -0.92
CA MET A 272 21.49 7.36 0.23
C MET A 272 21.51 8.86 0.58
N ASP A 273 22.49 9.61 0.07
CA ASP A 273 22.60 11.06 0.23
C ASP A 273 21.84 11.85 -0.84
N ALA A 274 21.43 11.19 -1.92
CA ALA A 274 20.85 11.87 -3.07
C ALA A 274 19.43 12.40 -2.81
N SER A 275 18.64 11.69 -1.98
CA SER A 275 17.20 11.97 -1.85
C SER A 275 16.60 11.39 -0.56
N VAL A 276 15.27 11.47 -0.47
CA VAL A 276 14.46 10.85 0.56
C VAL A 276 13.76 9.60 0.02
N ALA A 277 13.55 8.59 0.86
CA ALA A 277 12.88 7.35 0.49
C ALA A 277 11.59 7.16 1.29
N ASN A 278 10.47 7.05 0.58
CA ASN A 278 9.16 6.80 1.19
C ASN A 278 9.16 5.45 1.92
N THR A 279 9.09 5.50 3.25
CA THR A 279 9.21 4.32 4.11
C THR A 279 8.35 4.50 5.35
N GLY A 280 7.53 3.49 5.68
CA GLY A 280 6.66 3.51 6.86
C GLY A 280 7.40 3.12 8.15
N GLN A 281 6.78 3.41 9.30
CA GLN A 281 7.35 3.12 10.62
C GLN A 281 7.61 1.63 10.88
N VAL A 282 6.94 0.74 10.14
CA VAL A 282 7.20 -0.71 10.21
C VAL A 282 8.63 -1.09 9.79
N ALA A 283 9.42 -0.18 9.23
CA ALA A 283 10.85 -0.42 9.00
C ALA A 283 11.52 -0.99 10.26
N GLY A 284 11.26 -0.42 11.44
CA GLY A 284 11.80 -0.90 12.72
C GLY A 284 11.34 -2.29 13.18
N ARG A 285 10.58 -3.02 12.33
CA ARG A 285 10.08 -4.39 12.60
C ARG A 285 10.43 -5.36 11.46
N ILE A 286 11.15 -4.91 10.45
CA ILE A 286 11.54 -5.72 9.29
C ILE A 286 13.00 -6.13 9.48
N GLU A 287 13.24 -7.43 9.72
CA GLU A 287 14.53 -7.97 10.12
C GLU A 287 15.24 -8.72 8.99
N ASP A 288 14.58 -8.92 7.84
CA ASP A 288 15.11 -9.73 6.75
C ASP A 288 14.68 -9.27 5.35
N ILE A 289 15.44 -9.72 4.36
CA ILE A 289 15.14 -9.54 2.93
C ILE A 289 14.85 -10.93 2.35
N ARG A 290 13.58 -11.18 2.01
CA ARG A 290 13.11 -12.45 1.47
C ARG A 290 12.31 -12.26 0.19
N PRO A 291 12.08 -13.32 -0.60
CA PRO A 291 11.14 -13.29 -1.72
C PRO A 291 9.75 -12.82 -1.27
N ALA A 292 9.11 -11.96 -2.07
CA ALA A 292 7.78 -11.43 -1.77
C ALA A 292 6.73 -12.53 -1.59
N GLY A 293 6.82 -13.61 -2.38
CA GLY A 293 5.93 -14.76 -2.27
C GLY A 293 6.01 -15.47 -0.93
N ASP A 294 7.21 -15.61 -0.36
CA ASP A 294 7.41 -16.26 0.95
C ASP A 294 6.85 -15.39 2.07
N ILE A 295 7.09 -14.07 1.99
CA ILE A 295 6.53 -13.08 2.93
C ILE A 295 5.01 -13.20 2.96
N ILE A 296 4.36 -13.18 1.81
CA ILE A 296 2.89 -13.22 1.67
C ILE A 296 2.31 -14.51 2.25
N LYS A 297 2.86 -15.67 1.87
CA LYS A 297 2.37 -16.97 2.32
C LYS A 297 2.55 -17.16 3.83
N GLN A 298 3.72 -16.81 4.34
CA GLN A 298 3.98 -16.88 5.79
C GLN A 298 3.07 -15.94 6.59
N MET A 299 2.87 -14.74 6.07
CA MET A 299 2.03 -13.75 6.72
C MET A 299 0.58 -14.19 6.80
N TRP A 300 0.03 -14.74 5.72
CA TRP A 300 -1.34 -15.25 5.70
C TRP A 300 -1.54 -16.46 6.60
N THR A 301 -0.63 -17.45 6.54
CA THR A 301 -0.69 -18.64 7.41
C THR A 301 -0.57 -18.23 8.88
N GLY A 302 0.44 -17.43 9.21
CA GLY A 302 0.66 -16.97 10.58
C GLY A 302 -0.45 -16.07 11.11
N CYS A 303 -1.11 -15.27 10.28
CA CYS A 303 -2.28 -14.48 10.67
C CYS A 303 -3.39 -15.37 11.24
N ARG A 304 -3.73 -16.46 10.55
CA ARG A 304 -4.74 -17.42 11.01
C ARG A 304 -4.34 -18.10 12.31
N GLU A 305 -3.06 -18.46 12.44
CA GLU A 305 -2.51 -19.04 13.66
C GLU A 305 -2.57 -18.08 14.84
N VAL A 306 -2.22 -16.82 14.64
CA VAL A 306 -2.30 -15.75 15.67
C VAL A 306 -3.74 -15.55 16.12
N LEU A 307 -4.71 -15.52 15.20
CA LEU A 307 -6.13 -15.37 15.55
C LEU A 307 -6.64 -16.57 16.33
N ALA A 308 -6.31 -17.81 15.93
CA ALA A 308 -6.69 -19.02 16.63
C ALA A 308 -6.10 -19.04 18.05
N ALA A 309 -4.79 -18.86 18.18
CA ALA A 309 -4.10 -18.85 19.48
C ALA A 309 -4.59 -17.73 20.40
N THR A 310 -5.02 -16.60 19.83
CA THR A 310 -5.59 -15.49 20.62
C THR A 310 -6.99 -15.85 21.12
N SER A 311 -7.81 -16.47 20.30
CA SER A 311 -9.14 -16.97 20.68
C SER A 311 -9.03 -17.98 21.84
N ASP A 312 -8.13 -18.97 21.71
CA ASP A 312 -7.91 -19.99 22.74
C ASP A 312 -7.44 -19.37 24.07
N ARG A 313 -6.52 -18.41 24.01
CA ARG A 313 -6.02 -17.69 25.21
C ARG A 313 -7.11 -16.87 25.92
N LEU A 314 -8.14 -16.42 25.20
CA LEU A 314 -9.26 -15.66 25.75
C LEU A 314 -10.38 -16.57 26.30
N GLY A 315 -10.23 -17.88 26.25
CA GLY A 315 -11.09 -18.84 26.93
C GLY A 315 -12.30 -19.33 26.14
N ARG A 316 -12.07 -19.66 24.89
CA ARG A 316 -13.03 -20.48 24.13
C ARG A 316 -12.80 -21.96 24.36
#